data_5cf93313376071f746f20e8460ba67ac
#
_entry.id   5cf93313376071f746f20e8460ba67ac
#
_cell.length_a   1.000
_cell.length_b   1.000
_cell.length_c   1.000
_cell.angle_alpha   90.00
_cell.angle_beta   90.00
_cell.angle_gamma   90.00
#
_symmetry.space_group_name_H-M   'P 1'
#
loop_
_entity.id
_entity.type
_entity.pdbx_description
1 polymer ?
#
loop_
_entity_poly.entity_id
_entity_poly.type
_entity_poly.pdbx_seq_one_letter_code
_entity_poly.pdbx_strand_id
1 'polypeptide(L)'
;MSRPHHQRGYFFRFPLAVIDGENKRIRANRPLEEGSVSCYRLLLDKLQGKIDSAAVEYVFSREIWQSAGGFVHFPMAWCSDDATWAAFARHAGGVISLPGQPVCWRNVEGANISNSAGHDKDKLHATILFLRWMRNMFSDYVDDPELISALQCYIHTILRISLHKHYNICGLWGYLWLWEDLIKGL
;
A
#
# COMPACT_ATOMS: atom_id res chain seq x y z
N MET A 1 -5.65 -30.13 -24.22
CA MET A 1 -4.39 -29.43 -24.52
C MET A 1 -4.10 -28.47 -23.40
N SER A 2 -3.21 -28.84 -22.49
CA SER A 2 -2.78 -28.03 -21.34
C SER A 2 -1.96 -26.86 -21.87
N ARG A 3 -2.37 -25.63 -21.56
CA ARG A 3 -1.54 -24.44 -21.85
C ARG A 3 -0.22 -24.58 -21.07
N PRO A 4 0.94 -24.31 -21.71
CA PRO A 4 2.21 -24.34 -20.99
C PRO A 4 2.12 -23.39 -19.79
N HIS A 5 2.58 -23.85 -18.62
CA HIS A 5 2.83 -23.00 -17.47
C HIS A 5 3.81 -21.91 -17.91
N HIS A 6 3.30 -20.74 -18.30
CA HIS A 6 4.13 -19.54 -18.36
C HIS A 6 4.79 -19.41 -16.99
N GLN A 7 6.10 -19.44 -17.00
CA GLN A 7 6.91 -19.14 -15.81
C GLN A 7 6.38 -17.82 -15.24
N ARG A 8 5.59 -17.91 -14.16
CA ARG A 8 5.19 -16.74 -13.41
C ARG A 8 6.48 -16.14 -12.89
N GLY A 9 6.76 -14.90 -13.22
CA GLY A 9 7.93 -14.21 -12.72
C GLY A 9 7.98 -14.24 -11.18
N TYR A 10 9.07 -13.79 -10.59
CA TYR A 10 9.23 -13.76 -9.14
C TYR A 10 8.91 -12.38 -8.56
N PHE A 11 8.36 -12.38 -7.33
CA PHE A 11 8.12 -11.21 -6.51
C PHE A 11 8.53 -11.52 -5.07
N PHE A 12 9.60 -10.87 -4.62
CA PHE A 12 10.19 -11.08 -3.31
C PHE A 12 10.07 -9.84 -2.44
N ARG A 13 10.00 -10.05 -1.14
CA ARG A 13 10.08 -9.03 -0.11
C ARG A 13 11.16 -9.39 0.90
N PHE A 14 11.99 -8.42 1.26
CA PHE A 14 13.02 -8.53 2.28
C PHE A 14 12.56 -7.85 3.59
N PRO A 15 13.15 -8.21 4.76
CA PRO A 15 12.92 -7.47 5.97
C PRO A 15 13.31 -6.00 5.82
N LEU A 16 12.61 -5.12 6.52
CA LEU A 16 12.84 -3.67 6.48
C LEU A 16 13.26 -3.17 7.87
N ALA A 17 14.23 -2.27 7.93
CA ALA A 17 14.56 -1.49 9.10
C ALA A 17 14.48 0.01 8.78
N VAL A 18 13.87 0.78 9.67
CA VAL A 18 13.81 2.24 9.54
C VAL A 18 14.96 2.84 10.32
N ILE A 19 15.79 3.66 9.65
CA ILE A 19 16.94 4.34 10.23
C ILE A 19 16.80 5.86 10.07
N ASP A 20 17.46 6.63 10.95
CA ASP A 20 17.55 8.08 10.86
C ASP A 20 18.70 8.56 9.95
N GLY A 21 18.98 9.86 9.98
CA GLY A 21 20.07 10.49 9.22
C GLY A 21 21.48 10.02 9.65
N GLU A 22 21.62 9.52 10.86
CA GLU A 22 22.86 9.05 11.46
C GLU A 22 23.05 7.53 11.38
N ASN A 23 22.20 6.83 10.63
CA ASN A 23 22.14 5.36 10.50
C ASN A 23 21.68 4.62 11.78
N LYS A 24 21.14 5.32 12.76
CA LYS A 24 20.59 4.70 13.95
C LYS A 24 19.20 4.14 13.66
N ARG A 25 18.93 2.91 14.10
CA ARG A 25 17.62 2.30 13.97
C ARG A 25 16.61 3.02 14.85
N ILE A 26 15.55 3.59 14.22
CA ILE A 26 14.51 4.37 14.91
C ILE A 26 13.42 3.44 15.44
N ARG A 27 13.08 2.39 14.67
CA ARG A 27 12.08 1.41 15.05
C ARG A 27 12.30 0.07 14.36
N ALA A 28 11.81 -1.00 14.97
CA ALA A 28 11.64 -2.27 14.28
C ALA A 28 10.43 -2.17 13.36
N ASN A 29 10.58 -2.70 12.15
CA ASN A 29 9.46 -2.85 11.24
C ASN A 29 8.61 -4.04 11.68
N ARG A 30 7.31 -4.00 11.40
CA ARG A 30 6.41 -5.13 11.56
C ARG A 30 6.59 -6.06 10.36
N PRO A 31 7.20 -7.24 10.55
CA PRO A 31 7.54 -8.12 9.43
C PRO A 31 6.28 -8.74 8.84
N LEU A 32 6.34 -9.04 7.55
CA LEU A 32 5.45 -10.00 6.93
C LEU A 32 5.88 -11.41 7.35
N GLU A 33 4.94 -12.34 7.45
CA GLU A 33 5.23 -13.74 7.68
C GLU A 33 6.19 -14.27 6.60
N GLU A 34 7.17 -15.10 7.03
CA GLU A 34 8.14 -15.67 6.09
C GLU A 34 7.48 -16.72 5.18
N GLY A 35 8.01 -16.83 3.98
CA GLY A 35 7.52 -17.79 2.98
C GLY A 35 6.56 -17.16 1.97
N SER A 36 5.69 -17.97 1.40
CA SER A 36 4.74 -17.52 0.37
C SER A 36 3.48 -16.92 0.98
N VAL A 37 3.25 -15.65 0.74
CA VAL A 37 2.09 -14.90 1.22
C VAL A 37 1.21 -14.52 0.02
N SER A 38 -0.07 -14.85 0.09
CA SER A 38 -1.02 -14.53 -0.98
C SER A 38 -1.19 -13.00 -1.14
N CYS A 39 -1.61 -12.58 -2.32
CA CYS A 39 -1.95 -11.18 -2.59
C CYS A 39 -3.03 -10.66 -1.63
N TYR A 40 -4.06 -11.47 -1.38
CA TYR A 40 -5.13 -11.16 -0.43
C TYR A 40 -4.58 -10.93 0.99
N ARG A 41 -3.72 -11.83 1.49
CA ARG A 41 -3.14 -11.71 2.82
C ARG A 41 -2.24 -10.50 2.96
N LEU A 42 -1.40 -10.23 1.95
CA LEU A 42 -0.55 -9.04 1.91
C LEU A 42 -1.38 -7.75 2.03
N LEU A 43 -2.47 -7.65 1.25
CA LEU A 43 -3.38 -6.51 1.28
C LEU A 43 -4.06 -6.36 2.63
N LEU A 44 -4.63 -7.45 3.14
CA LEU A 44 -5.33 -7.47 4.41
C LEU A 44 -4.43 -7.02 5.57
N ASP A 45 -3.22 -7.57 5.66
CA ASP A 45 -2.25 -7.20 6.69
C ASP A 45 -1.81 -5.73 6.58
N LYS A 46 -1.72 -5.21 5.35
CA LYS A 46 -1.43 -3.80 5.11
C LYS A 46 -2.58 -2.90 5.59
N LEU A 47 -3.82 -3.21 5.20
CA LEU A 47 -5.01 -2.45 5.60
C LEU A 47 -5.24 -2.46 7.11
N GLN A 48 -4.99 -3.60 7.75
CA GLN A 48 -5.09 -3.74 9.20
C GLN A 48 -3.90 -3.12 9.95
N GLY A 49 -2.91 -2.60 9.23
CA GLY A 49 -1.70 -2.03 9.81
C GLY A 49 -0.85 -3.06 10.54
N LYS A 50 -0.95 -4.35 10.20
CA LYS A 50 -0.14 -5.42 10.79
C LYS A 50 1.28 -5.45 10.26
N ILE A 51 1.49 -4.96 9.05
CA ILE A 51 2.80 -4.86 8.41
C ILE A 51 3.12 -3.42 8.05
N ASP A 52 4.39 -3.08 8.08
CA ASP A 52 4.92 -1.87 7.46
C ASP A 52 5.44 -2.22 6.07
N SER A 53 5.42 -1.28 5.15
CA SER A 53 5.92 -1.45 3.79
C SER A 53 6.58 -0.16 3.31
N ALA A 54 7.67 -0.33 2.57
CA ALA A 54 8.34 0.74 1.84
C ALA A 54 8.80 0.22 0.48
N ALA A 55 8.98 1.10 -0.49
CA ALA A 55 9.32 0.69 -1.86
C ALA A 55 10.63 -0.09 -1.97
N VAL A 56 11.57 0.14 -1.06
CA VAL A 56 12.96 -0.37 -1.14
C VAL A 56 13.12 -1.85 -0.81
N GLU A 57 12.11 -2.49 -0.21
CA GLU A 57 12.21 -3.86 0.27
C GLU A 57 11.76 -4.93 -0.74
N TYR A 58 11.29 -4.50 -1.92
CA TYR A 58 10.74 -5.41 -2.92
C TYR A 58 11.69 -5.62 -4.10
N VAL A 59 11.76 -6.85 -4.59
CA VAL A 59 12.46 -7.25 -5.81
C VAL A 59 11.51 -8.06 -6.67
N PHE A 60 11.42 -7.71 -7.94
CA PHE A 60 10.48 -8.31 -8.88
C PHE A 60 11.12 -8.55 -10.25
N SER A 61 10.60 -9.51 -10.97
CA SER A 61 11.03 -9.77 -12.34
C SER A 61 10.40 -8.79 -13.32
N ARG A 62 11.08 -8.57 -14.44
CA ARG A 62 10.57 -7.74 -15.55
C ARG A 62 9.23 -8.26 -16.06
N GLU A 63 9.06 -9.58 -16.10
CA GLU A 63 7.85 -10.24 -16.59
C GLU A 63 6.63 -9.85 -15.74
N ILE A 64 6.77 -9.76 -14.41
CA ILE A 64 5.69 -9.29 -13.51
C ILE A 64 5.37 -7.83 -13.80
N TRP A 65 6.37 -6.98 -13.91
CA TRP A 65 6.18 -5.56 -14.23
C TRP A 65 5.44 -5.38 -15.57
N GLN A 66 5.82 -6.14 -16.60
CA GLN A 66 5.16 -6.09 -17.91
C GLN A 66 3.73 -6.61 -17.84
N SER A 67 3.49 -7.75 -17.18
CA SER A 67 2.15 -8.36 -17.09
C SER A 67 1.18 -7.53 -16.25
N ALA A 68 1.68 -6.79 -15.26
CA ALA A 68 0.88 -5.87 -14.46
C ALA A 68 0.60 -4.51 -15.15
N GLY A 69 1.17 -4.26 -16.33
CA GLY A 69 1.02 -3.00 -17.03
C GLY A 69 1.92 -1.88 -16.52
N GLY A 70 2.99 -2.20 -15.79
CA GLY A 70 3.92 -1.24 -15.19
C GLY A 70 3.59 -0.88 -13.75
N PHE A 71 4.08 0.27 -13.32
CA PHE A 71 3.77 0.82 -11.98
C PHE A 71 2.43 1.52 -11.98
N VAL A 72 1.71 1.42 -10.86
CA VAL A 72 0.46 2.17 -10.66
C VAL A 72 0.81 3.62 -10.29
N HIS A 73 0.14 4.57 -10.94
CA HIS A 73 0.43 5.99 -10.75
C HIS A 73 -0.74 6.72 -10.10
N PHE A 74 -0.46 7.36 -8.96
CA PHE A 74 -1.35 8.31 -8.31
C PHE A 74 -0.66 9.67 -8.15
N PRO A 75 -1.40 10.75 -7.90
CA PRO A 75 -0.81 12.07 -7.63
C PRO A 75 0.31 11.98 -6.58
N MET A 76 1.43 12.65 -6.83
CA MET A 76 2.63 12.66 -5.97
C MET A 76 3.24 11.28 -5.69
N ALA A 77 2.91 10.26 -6.46
CA ALA A 77 3.24 8.86 -6.18
C ALA A 77 2.75 8.36 -4.80
N TRP A 78 1.84 9.09 -4.14
CA TRP A 78 1.28 8.70 -2.85
C TRP A 78 0.42 7.45 -3.00
N CYS A 79 0.66 6.42 -2.19
CA CYS A 79 0.06 5.08 -2.29
C CYS A 79 0.36 4.32 -3.60
N SER A 80 1.18 4.86 -4.50
CA SER A 80 1.50 4.21 -5.79
C SER A 80 2.32 2.94 -5.60
N ASP A 81 3.23 2.92 -4.64
CA ASP A 81 4.00 1.75 -4.26
C ASP A 81 3.09 0.66 -3.67
N ASP A 82 2.21 0.98 -2.73
CA ASP A 82 1.27 0.02 -2.14
C ASP A 82 0.36 -0.64 -3.20
N ALA A 83 -0.17 0.15 -4.14
CA ALA A 83 -0.97 -0.37 -5.25
C ALA A 83 -0.13 -1.23 -6.21
N THR A 84 1.09 -0.80 -6.52
CA THR A 84 1.99 -1.55 -7.40
C THR A 84 2.33 -2.91 -6.81
N TRP A 85 2.66 -2.96 -5.52
CA TRP A 85 2.98 -4.24 -4.85
C TRP A 85 1.78 -5.17 -4.77
N ALA A 86 0.57 -4.64 -4.56
CA ALA A 86 -0.66 -5.42 -4.62
C ALA A 86 -0.92 -5.97 -6.03
N ALA A 87 -0.73 -5.16 -7.08
CA ALA A 87 -0.84 -5.60 -8.47
C ALA A 87 0.18 -6.70 -8.80
N PHE A 88 1.45 -6.50 -8.44
CA PHE A 88 2.50 -7.49 -8.69
C PHE A 88 2.25 -8.79 -7.93
N ALA A 89 1.83 -8.71 -6.67
CA ALA A 89 1.45 -9.89 -5.91
C ALA A 89 0.28 -10.65 -6.56
N ARG A 90 -0.70 -9.95 -7.12
CA ARG A 90 -1.82 -10.59 -7.84
C ARG A 90 -1.34 -11.33 -9.10
N HIS A 91 -0.46 -10.72 -9.88
CA HIS A 91 0.11 -11.34 -11.09
C HIS A 91 1.07 -12.48 -10.77
N ALA A 92 1.87 -12.38 -9.71
CA ALA A 92 2.77 -13.43 -9.25
C ALA A 92 2.06 -14.59 -8.54
N GLY A 93 0.81 -14.39 -8.09
CA GLY A 93 0.08 -15.33 -7.22
C GLY A 93 0.43 -15.17 -5.75
N GLY A 94 1.13 -14.10 -5.37
CA GLY A 94 1.56 -13.76 -4.02
C GLY A 94 2.93 -13.10 -4.01
N VAL A 95 3.46 -12.90 -2.80
CA VAL A 95 4.81 -12.41 -2.54
C VAL A 95 5.57 -13.45 -1.72
N ILE A 96 6.86 -13.64 -2.00
CA ILE A 96 7.73 -14.50 -1.21
C ILE A 96 8.49 -13.61 -0.23
N SER A 97 8.14 -13.70 1.05
CA SER A 97 8.84 -13.01 2.14
C SER A 97 10.09 -13.80 2.54
N LEU A 98 11.24 -13.19 2.35
CA LEU A 98 12.54 -13.82 2.61
C LEU A 98 13.05 -13.43 4.01
N PRO A 99 13.70 -14.35 4.73
CA PRO A 99 14.45 -14.05 5.93
C PRO A 99 15.76 -13.33 5.57
N GLY A 100 16.42 -12.76 6.56
CA GLY A 100 17.78 -12.25 6.42
C GLY A 100 17.98 -10.85 6.98
N GLN A 101 19.08 -10.23 6.56
CA GLN A 101 19.40 -8.87 6.97
C GLN A 101 18.40 -7.87 6.38
N PRO A 102 17.92 -6.90 7.17
CA PRO A 102 16.94 -5.95 6.69
C PRO A 102 17.54 -4.95 5.71
N VAL A 103 16.76 -4.58 4.71
CA VAL A 103 17.03 -3.39 3.91
C VAL A 103 16.76 -2.16 4.78
N CYS A 104 17.69 -1.22 4.82
CA CYS A 104 17.57 -0.02 5.63
C CYS A 104 16.91 1.11 4.83
N TRP A 105 15.73 1.55 5.28
CA TRP A 105 15.07 2.74 4.76
C TRP A 105 15.36 3.94 5.65
N ARG A 106 15.97 4.96 5.05
CA ARG A 106 16.32 6.19 5.76
C ARG A 106 15.10 7.13 5.81
N ASN A 107 14.61 7.38 7.01
CA ASN A 107 13.50 8.29 7.25
C ASN A 107 14.02 9.58 7.88
N VAL A 108 14.21 10.60 7.04
CA VAL A 108 14.67 11.93 7.46
C VAL A 108 13.53 12.92 7.24
N GLU A 109 13.30 13.78 8.23
CA GLU A 109 12.25 14.80 8.17
C GLU A 109 12.48 15.74 6.97
N GLY A 110 11.42 16.00 6.20
CA GLY A 110 11.45 16.84 5.01
C GLY A 110 12.10 16.23 3.76
N ALA A 111 12.80 15.10 3.86
CA ALA A 111 13.46 14.46 2.73
C ALA A 111 12.58 13.44 1.98
N ASN A 112 11.54 12.94 2.62
CA ASN A 112 10.65 11.94 2.06
C ASN A 112 9.27 12.52 1.75
N ILE A 113 8.62 12.06 0.68
CA ILE A 113 7.24 12.46 0.31
C ILE A 113 6.27 12.19 1.47
N SER A 114 6.47 11.09 2.20
CA SER A 114 5.66 10.74 3.37
C SER A 114 5.66 11.81 4.46
N ASN A 115 6.76 12.54 4.61
CA ASN A 115 6.97 13.57 5.62
C ASN A 115 6.91 15.00 5.05
N SER A 116 6.64 15.18 3.74
CA SER A 116 6.53 16.51 3.13
C SER A 116 5.27 17.22 3.60
N ALA A 117 5.42 18.49 3.97
CA ALA A 117 4.31 19.40 4.29
C ALA A 117 3.73 20.06 3.03
N GLY A 118 2.51 20.58 3.12
CA GLY A 118 1.92 21.43 2.07
C GLY A 118 1.22 20.69 0.93
N HIS A 119 1.20 19.37 0.92
CA HIS A 119 0.61 18.55 -0.14
C HIS A 119 -0.56 17.67 0.33
N ASP A 120 -1.23 18.09 1.38
CA ASP A 120 -2.23 17.26 2.05
C ASP A 120 -3.46 16.97 1.18
N LYS A 121 -3.88 17.94 0.34
CA LYS A 121 -4.99 17.73 -0.60
C LYS A 121 -4.65 16.69 -1.66
N ASP A 122 -3.43 16.74 -2.20
CA ASP A 122 -2.97 15.81 -3.22
C ASP A 122 -2.82 14.41 -2.65
N LYS A 123 -2.30 14.30 -1.41
CA LYS A 123 -2.20 13.02 -0.69
C LYS A 123 -3.58 12.42 -0.39
N LEU A 124 -4.54 13.24 0.02
CA LEU A 124 -5.90 12.79 0.26
C LEU A 124 -6.57 12.33 -1.04
N HIS A 125 -6.44 13.10 -2.12
CA HIS A 125 -6.93 12.71 -3.44
C HIS A 125 -6.31 11.39 -3.91
N ALA A 126 -4.99 11.24 -3.81
CA ALA A 126 -4.30 10.00 -4.15
C ALA A 126 -4.79 8.81 -3.30
N THR A 127 -5.05 9.03 -2.00
CA THR A 127 -5.60 8.00 -1.12
C THR A 127 -6.99 7.54 -1.57
N ILE A 128 -7.86 8.46 -2.00
CA ILE A 128 -9.20 8.13 -2.54
C ILE A 128 -9.06 7.30 -3.81
N LEU A 129 -8.18 7.73 -4.73
CA LEU A 129 -7.92 6.97 -5.96
C LEU A 129 -7.38 5.57 -5.66
N PHE A 130 -6.49 5.44 -4.67
CA PHE A 130 -5.98 4.15 -4.21
C PHE A 130 -7.09 3.24 -3.67
N LEU A 131 -8.01 3.75 -2.83
CA LEU A 131 -9.12 2.97 -2.29
C LEU A 131 -10.07 2.49 -3.39
N ARG A 132 -10.40 3.34 -4.36
CA ARG A 132 -11.19 2.97 -5.54
C ARG A 132 -10.48 1.93 -6.41
N TRP A 133 -9.18 2.13 -6.62
CA TRP A 133 -8.36 1.18 -7.36
C TRP A 133 -8.33 -0.18 -6.66
N MET A 134 -8.15 -0.22 -5.33
CA MET A 134 -8.18 -1.47 -4.55
C MET A 134 -9.51 -2.19 -4.69
N ARG A 135 -10.62 -1.48 -4.56
CA ARG A 135 -11.95 -2.07 -4.73
C ARG A 135 -12.09 -2.76 -6.09
N ASN A 136 -11.67 -2.09 -7.16
CA ASN A 136 -11.73 -2.65 -8.51
C ASN A 136 -10.77 -3.84 -8.66
N MET A 137 -9.56 -3.74 -8.14
CA MET A 137 -8.56 -4.80 -8.18
C MET A 137 -9.00 -6.06 -7.44
N PHE A 138 -9.77 -5.91 -6.36
CA PHE A 138 -10.23 -6.99 -5.48
C PHE A 138 -11.75 -7.19 -5.51
N SER A 139 -12.38 -6.87 -6.64
CA SER A 139 -13.84 -7.01 -6.82
C SER A 139 -14.36 -8.44 -6.65
N ASP A 140 -13.50 -9.44 -6.82
CA ASP A 140 -13.77 -10.84 -6.53
C ASP A 140 -13.88 -11.17 -5.02
N TYR A 141 -13.49 -10.24 -4.14
CA TYR A 141 -13.61 -10.35 -2.67
C TYR A 141 -14.60 -9.34 -2.08
N VAL A 142 -15.46 -8.76 -2.90
CA VAL A 142 -16.38 -7.68 -2.49
C VAL A 142 -17.33 -8.08 -1.33
N ASP A 143 -17.65 -9.35 -1.22
CA ASP A 143 -18.52 -9.90 -0.16
C ASP A 143 -17.73 -10.49 1.03
N ASP A 144 -16.40 -10.35 1.05
CA ASP A 144 -15.56 -10.85 2.13
C ASP A 144 -15.65 -9.93 3.36
N PRO A 145 -16.25 -10.40 4.48
CA PRO A 145 -16.47 -9.55 5.64
C PRO A 145 -15.17 -9.11 6.34
N GLU A 146 -14.10 -9.88 6.23
CA GLU A 146 -12.80 -9.50 6.81
C GLU A 146 -12.17 -8.36 6.01
N LEU A 147 -12.21 -8.42 4.68
CA LEU A 147 -11.71 -7.35 3.81
C LEU A 147 -12.54 -6.07 3.96
N ILE A 148 -13.88 -6.19 4.01
CA ILE A 148 -14.77 -5.05 4.24
C ILE A 148 -14.45 -4.37 5.58
N SER A 149 -14.30 -5.14 6.65
CA SER A 149 -13.95 -4.62 7.97
C SER A 149 -12.57 -3.94 7.97
N ALA A 150 -11.57 -4.53 7.30
CA ALA A 150 -10.24 -3.96 7.18
C ALA A 150 -10.25 -2.64 6.39
N LEU A 151 -11.00 -2.58 5.28
CA LEU A 151 -11.19 -1.36 4.48
C LEU A 151 -11.87 -0.26 5.30
N GLN A 152 -12.93 -0.58 6.02
CA GLN A 152 -13.62 0.39 6.89
C GLN A 152 -12.70 0.94 7.97
N CYS A 153 -11.92 0.10 8.63
CA CYS A 153 -10.94 0.50 9.64
C CYS A 153 -9.86 1.40 9.03
N TYR A 154 -9.35 1.05 7.85
CA TYR A 154 -8.34 1.84 7.14
C TYR A 154 -8.88 3.22 6.74
N ILE A 155 -10.08 3.27 6.14
CA ILE A 155 -10.77 4.52 5.78
C ILE A 155 -10.97 5.39 7.01
N HIS A 156 -11.48 4.82 8.10
CA HIS A 156 -11.72 5.55 9.35
C HIS A 156 -10.41 6.13 9.92
N THR A 157 -9.32 5.36 9.86
CA THR A 157 -7.99 5.80 10.33
C THR A 157 -7.46 6.97 9.49
N ILE A 158 -7.56 6.88 8.16
CA ILE A 158 -7.13 7.96 7.26
C ILE A 158 -7.97 9.21 7.48
N LEU A 159 -9.29 9.06 7.58
CA LEU A 159 -10.17 10.20 7.82
C LEU A 159 -9.87 10.86 9.17
N ARG A 160 -9.63 10.09 10.21
CA ARG A 160 -9.23 10.63 11.53
C ARG A 160 -7.91 11.38 11.47
N ILE A 161 -6.90 10.85 10.77
CA ILE A 161 -5.61 11.51 10.59
C ILE A 161 -5.79 12.78 9.77
N SER A 162 -6.56 12.74 8.70
CA SER A 162 -6.84 13.89 7.85
C SER A 162 -7.61 14.97 8.59
N LEU A 163 -8.62 14.62 9.38
CA LEU A 163 -9.35 15.56 10.22
C LEU A 163 -8.44 16.25 11.23
N HIS A 164 -7.60 15.49 11.92
CA HIS A 164 -6.73 16.02 12.95
C HIS A 164 -5.66 16.98 12.37
N LYS A 165 -5.13 16.65 11.20
CA LYS A 165 -4.11 17.47 10.52
C LYS A 165 -4.69 18.60 9.65
N HIS A 166 -5.93 18.44 9.17
CA HIS A 166 -6.42 19.20 8.00
C HIS A 166 -7.83 19.77 8.16
N TYR A 167 -8.34 19.87 9.40
CA TYR A 167 -9.62 20.54 9.67
C TYR A 167 -9.72 21.92 8.98
N ASN A 168 -8.61 22.61 8.82
CA ASN A 168 -8.53 23.90 8.14
C ASN A 168 -8.49 23.80 6.58
N ILE A 169 -8.26 22.60 6.01
CA ILE A 169 -8.03 22.45 4.57
C ILE A 169 -9.30 22.09 3.81
N CYS A 170 -10.12 21.21 4.37
CA CYS A 170 -11.31 20.70 3.68
C CYS A 170 -12.61 21.32 4.18
N GLY A 171 -12.64 21.88 5.39
CA GLY A 171 -13.88 22.28 6.05
C GLY A 171 -14.85 21.10 6.22
N LEU A 172 -15.96 21.32 6.92
CA LEU A 172 -17.00 20.29 7.13
C LEU A 172 -17.61 19.79 5.81
N TRP A 173 -17.77 20.66 4.84
CA TRP A 173 -18.38 20.32 3.53
C TRP A 173 -17.47 19.45 2.66
N GLY A 174 -16.17 19.73 2.64
CA GLY A 174 -15.20 18.88 1.94
C GLY A 174 -15.13 17.47 2.55
N TYR A 175 -15.26 17.37 3.87
CA TYR A 175 -15.33 16.11 4.59
C TYR A 175 -16.61 15.31 4.25
N LEU A 176 -17.77 15.95 4.26
CA LEU A 176 -19.04 15.32 3.91
C LEU A 176 -19.06 14.85 2.45
N TRP A 177 -18.51 15.67 1.54
CA TRP A 177 -18.37 15.30 0.13
C TRP A 177 -17.44 14.08 -0.06
N LEU A 178 -16.33 14.02 0.64
CA LEU A 178 -15.41 12.88 0.67
C LEU A 178 -16.08 11.61 1.19
N TRP A 179 -16.86 11.73 2.26
CA TRP A 179 -17.65 10.64 2.80
C TRP A 179 -18.69 10.13 1.80
N GLU A 180 -19.42 11.03 1.19
CA GLU A 180 -20.45 10.69 0.21
C GLU A 180 -19.86 10.00 -1.02
N ASP A 181 -18.71 10.48 -1.51
CA ASP A 181 -18.00 9.92 -2.64
C ASP A 181 -17.36 8.55 -2.33
N LEU A 182 -16.84 8.36 -1.13
CA LEU A 182 -16.33 7.07 -0.67
C LEU A 182 -17.46 6.05 -0.43
N ILE A 183 -18.57 6.46 0.19
CA ILE A 183 -19.70 5.56 0.49
C ILE A 183 -20.48 5.22 -0.77
N LYS A 184 -20.74 6.16 -1.67
CA LYS A 184 -21.40 5.89 -2.96
C LYS A 184 -20.53 5.03 -3.88
N GLY A 185 -19.25 5.01 -3.64
CA GLY A 185 -18.29 4.17 -4.35
C GLY A 185 -18.01 2.83 -3.67
N LEU A 186 -18.47 2.56 -2.44
CA LEU A 186 -18.42 1.30 -1.73
C LEU A 186 -19.78 0.59 -1.85
#